data_c7f6cf33fcb722d9a5f53aa1c186915a
#
_entry.id   c7f6cf33fcb722d9a5f53aa1c186915a
#
_cell.length_a   1.000
_cell.length_b   1.000
_cell.length_c   1.000
_cell.angle_alpha   90.00
_cell.angle_beta   90.00
_cell.angle_gamma   90.00
#
_symmetry.space_group_name_H-M   'P 1'
#
loop_
_entity.id
_entity.type
_entity.pdbx_description
1 polymer ?
#
loop_
_entity_poly.entity_id
_entity_poly.type
_entity_poly.pdbx_seq_one_letter_code
_entity_poly.pdbx_strand_id
1 'polypeptide(L)'
;MLKLIMTKVVSIVFFLCLLGASLSAQDRGIKLWVSGADSYPTTLAYDIIDPSGTRITADFVPLKDANTPVVIPLELTDKFGVVIYEDTNENGELDMGIFGQPTERYGFSNGAWKFLGRPEHSETLVAPKGNWTELRMTLKSVMDY
;
A
#
# COMPACT_ATOMS: atom_id res chain seq x y z
N MET A 1 38.12 43.55 5.92
CA MET A 1 38.29 42.42 4.96
C MET A 1 38.13 41.06 5.64
N LEU A 2 38.80 40.79 6.76
CA LEU A 2 38.72 39.49 7.46
C LEU A 2 37.34 39.18 8.01
N LYS A 3 36.60 40.14 8.60
CA LYS A 3 35.22 39.95 9.08
C LYS A 3 34.21 39.61 7.97
N LEU A 4 34.39 40.14 6.76
CA LEU A 4 33.51 39.88 5.62
C LEU A 4 33.72 38.47 5.06
N ILE A 5 34.95 37.97 5.10
CA ILE A 5 35.29 36.60 4.65
C ILE A 5 34.76 35.57 5.66
N MET A 6 34.88 35.82 6.97
CA MET A 6 34.33 34.91 8.01
C MET A 6 32.79 34.78 7.92
N THR A 7 32.08 35.92 7.67
CA THR A 7 30.62 35.89 7.56
C THR A 7 30.14 35.06 6.35
N LYS A 8 30.87 35.14 5.23
CA LYS A 8 30.56 34.36 4.04
C LYS A 8 30.86 32.84 4.23
N VAL A 9 31.95 32.50 4.89
CA VAL A 9 32.32 31.12 5.16
C VAL A 9 31.33 30.45 6.13
N VAL A 10 30.91 31.17 7.19
CA VAL A 10 29.90 30.65 8.14
C VAL A 10 28.55 30.46 7.43
N SER A 11 28.16 31.37 6.52
CA SER A 11 26.92 31.23 5.75
C SER A 11 26.94 30.04 4.80
N ILE A 12 28.06 29.76 4.17
CA ILE A 12 28.23 28.60 3.25
C ILE A 12 28.21 27.28 4.03
N VAL A 13 28.87 27.22 5.18
CA VAL A 13 28.90 26.04 6.02
C VAL A 13 27.50 25.74 6.60
N PHE A 14 26.73 26.77 6.99
CA PHE A 14 25.35 26.61 7.45
C PHE A 14 24.39 26.16 6.34
N PHE A 15 24.59 26.62 5.11
CA PHE A 15 23.82 26.20 3.94
C PHE A 15 24.14 24.77 3.49
N LEU A 16 25.40 24.33 3.65
CA LEU A 16 25.81 22.96 3.34
C LEU A 16 25.31 21.94 4.36
N CYS A 17 25.12 22.32 5.62
CA CYS A 17 24.52 21.45 6.66
C CYS A 17 23.02 21.23 6.47
N LEU A 18 22.30 22.11 5.77
CA LEU A 18 20.88 21.95 5.47
C LEU A 18 20.61 21.00 4.28
N LEU A 19 21.61 20.71 3.47
CA LEU A 19 21.53 19.74 2.36
C LEU A 19 21.80 18.30 2.77
N GLY A 20 22.13 18.06 4.04
CA GLY A 20 22.43 16.74 4.61
C GLY A 20 21.22 16.04 5.26
N ALA A 21 19.98 16.49 5.07
CA ALA A 21 18.83 15.69 5.33
C ALA A 21 18.78 14.59 4.25
N SER A 22 19.53 13.51 4.50
CA SER A 22 19.32 12.25 3.78
C SER A 22 17.84 11.93 3.89
N LEU A 23 17.09 12.03 2.78
CA LEU A 23 15.85 11.28 2.67
C LEU A 23 16.28 9.82 2.86
N SER A 24 16.15 9.33 4.08
CA SER A 24 16.25 7.90 4.33
C SER A 24 15.07 7.30 3.57
N ALA A 25 15.33 6.85 2.35
CA ALA A 25 14.38 6.02 1.65
C ALA A 25 14.10 4.85 2.58
N GLN A 26 12.85 4.70 2.98
CA GLN A 26 12.46 3.63 3.90
C GLN A 26 12.74 2.30 3.19
N ASP A 27 13.80 1.60 3.63
CA ASP A 27 14.28 0.37 3.01
C ASP A 27 13.53 -0.86 3.58
N ARG A 28 12.23 -0.66 3.82
CA ARG A 28 11.34 -1.73 4.30
C ARG A 28 9.88 -1.45 3.95
N GLY A 29 9.10 -2.51 3.87
CA GLY A 29 7.68 -2.39 3.54
C GLY A 29 7.08 -3.64 2.93
N ILE A 30 6.15 -3.44 2.02
CA ILE A 30 5.45 -4.49 1.31
C ILE A 30 5.76 -4.37 -0.19
N LYS A 31 6.03 -5.50 -0.83
CA LYS A 31 5.98 -5.67 -2.28
C LYS A 31 4.76 -6.51 -2.61
N LEU A 32 3.79 -5.90 -3.25
CA LEU A 32 2.49 -6.48 -3.52
C LEU A 32 2.33 -6.77 -5.02
N TRP A 33 2.28 -8.05 -5.41
CA TRP A 33 1.90 -8.48 -6.74
C TRP A 33 0.40 -8.74 -6.78
N VAL A 34 -0.29 -8.10 -7.71
CA VAL A 34 -1.74 -8.19 -7.84
C VAL A 34 -2.10 -8.71 -9.22
N SER A 35 -2.88 -9.77 -9.25
CA SER A 35 -3.44 -10.36 -10.47
C SER A 35 -4.96 -10.31 -10.46
N GLY A 36 -5.59 -10.62 -11.59
CA GLY A 36 -7.04 -10.77 -11.69
C GLY A 36 -7.81 -9.45 -11.84
N ALA A 37 -7.15 -8.36 -12.21
CA ALA A 37 -7.85 -7.13 -12.61
C ALA A 37 -8.62 -7.34 -13.92
N ASP A 38 -9.69 -6.61 -14.12
CA ASP A 38 -10.48 -6.66 -15.37
C ASP A 38 -9.69 -6.12 -16.56
N SER A 39 -8.84 -5.14 -16.32
CA SER A 39 -7.94 -4.57 -17.35
C SER A 39 -6.67 -4.01 -16.72
N TYR A 40 -5.63 -3.82 -17.55
CA TYR A 40 -4.40 -3.12 -17.17
C TYR A 40 -4.08 -2.04 -18.20
N PRO A 41 -3.60 -0.85 -17.80
CA PRO A 41 -3.48 -0.40 -16.42
C PRO A 41 -4.84 -0.08 -15.78
N THR A 42 -4.90 -0.13 -14.45
CA THR A 42 -6.09 0.25 -13.67
C THR A 42 -5.67 0.91 -12.35
N THR A 43 -6.61 1.44 -11.59
CA THR A 43 -6.35 1.98 -10.26
C THR A 43 -6.61 0.90 -9.21
N LEU A 44 -5.62 0.65 -8.36
CA LEU A 44 -5.70 -0.24 -7.22
C LEU A 44 -5.82 0.59 -5.94
N ALA A 45 -6.87 0.35 -5.18
CA ALA A 45 -6.96 0.80 -3.80
C ALA A 45 -6.40 -0.28 -2.86
N TYR A 46 -5.71 0.14 -1.81
CA TYR A 46 -5.31 -0.76 -0.74
C TYR A 46 -5.54 -0.15 0.63
N ASP A 47 -5.92 -0.99 1.58
CA ASP A 47 -5.95 -0.72 3.02
C ASP A 47 -5.01 -1.68 3.73
N ILE A 48 -4.13 -1.17 4.58
CA ILE A 48 -3.31 -1.97 5.50
C ILE A 48 -3.83 -1.74 6.91
N ILE A 49 -4.16 -2.83 7.59
CA ILE A 49 -4.82 -2.85 8.89
C ILE A 49 -4.01 -3.64 9.91
N ASP A 50 -3.99 -3.18 11.15
CA ASP A 50 -3.30 -3.83 12.27
C ASP A 50 -4.12 -5.02 12.83
N PRO A 51 -3.58 -5.80 13.79
CA PRO A 51 -4.31 -6.93 14.39
C PRO A 51 -5.61 -6.54 15.11
N SER A 52 -5.79 -5.28 15.49
CA SER A 52 -7.03 -4.77 16.12
C SER A 52 -8.11 -4.41 15.10
N GLY A 53 -7.78 -4.40 13.79
CA GLY A 53 -8.65 -3.92 12.73
C GLY A 53 -8.55 -2.42 12.46
N THR A 54 -7.58 -1.73 13.09
CA THR A 54 -7.34 -0.31 12.86
C THR A 54 -6.51 -0.13 11.59
N ARG A 55 -6.91 0.84 10.77
CA ARG A 55 -6.17 1.19 9.55
C ARG A 55 -4.82 1.81 9.89
N ILE A 56 -3.74 1.19 9.37
CA ILE A 56 -2.38 1.74 9.43
C ILE A 56 -2.20 2.76 8.32
N THR A 57 -2.54 2.39 7.09
CA THR A 57 -2.46 3.26 5.91
C THR A 57 -3.39 2.78 4.81
N ALA A 58 -3.76 3.67 3.91
CA ALA A 58 -4.53 3.39 2.71
C ALA A 58 -4.11 4.36 1.61
N ASP A 59 -4.16 3.91 0.36
CA ASP A 59 -3.88 4.77 -0.80
C ASP A 59 -4.45 4.16 -2.09
N PHE A 60 -4.45 4.98 -3.15
CA PHE A 60 -4.80 4.60 -4.51
C PHE A 60 -3.54 4.68 -5.37
N VAL A 61 -3.23 3.61 -6.06
CA VAL A 61 -1.99 3.51 -6.85
C VAL A 61 -2.27 2.91 -8.22
N PRO A 62 -1.50 3.30 -9.25
CA PRO A 62 -1.63 2.68 -10.55
C PRO A 62 -1.14 1.22 -10.51
N LEU A 63 -2.00 0.29 -10.89
CA LEU A 63 -1.66 -1.10 -11.16
C LEU A 63 -1.38 -1.27 -12.66
N LYS A 64 -0.11 -1.32 -13.03
CA LYS A 64 0.34 -1.32 -14.41
C LYS A 64 0.10 -2.66 -15.11
N ASP A 65 0.40 -3.75 -14.41
CA ASP A 65 0.30 -5.13 -14.88
C ASP A 65 0.41 -6.10 -13.69
N ALA A 66 0.20 -7.40 -13.94
CA ALA A 66 0.26 -8.44 -12.92
C ALA A 66 1.70 -8.83 -12.48
N ASN A 67 2.74 -8.39 -13.21
CA ASN A 67 4.13 -8.80 -13.00
C ASN A 67 4.96 -7.73 -12.28
N THR A 68 4.49 -6.49 -12.26
CA THR A 68 5.15 -5.36 -11.60
C THR A 68 4.57 -5.17 -10.20
N PRO A 69 5.37 -5.31 -9.12
CA PRO A 69 4.84 -5.13 -7.77
C PRO A 69 4.51 -3.67 -7.48
N VAL A 70 3.43 -3.47 -6.75
CA VAL A 70 3.19 -2.22 -6.02
C VAL A 70 4.12 -2.21 -4.80
N VAL A 71 4.94 -1.18 -4.68
CA VAL A 71 5.89 -1.01 -3.57
C VAL A 71 5.31 -0.05 -2.56
N ILE A 72 5.09 -0.52 -1.33
CA ILE A 72 4.50 0.25 -0.24
C ILE A 72 5.54 0.39 0.86
N PRO A 73 6.27 1.52 0.94
CA PRO A 73 7.22 1.77 2.01
C PRO A 73 6.48 1.94 3.34
N LEU A 74 6.72 1.03 4.29
CA LEU A 74 6.01 1.02 5.57
C LEU A 74 6.80 0.21 6.60
N GLU A 75 6.90 0.72 7.83
CA GLU A 75 7.45 -0.04 8.94
C GLU A 75 6.36 -0.90 9.58
N LEU A 76 6.56 -2.21 9.55
CA LEU A 76 5.64 -3.19 10.11
C LEU A 76 6.38 -4.02 11.15
N THR A 77 5.94 -3.93 12.39
CA THR A 77 6.53 -4.66 13.54
C THR A 77 5.66 -5.81 14.02
N ASP A 78 4.38 -5.82 13.64
CA ASP A 78 3.40 -6.83 14.03
C ASP A 78 2.66 -7.38 12.80
N LYS A 79 1.84 -8.39 13.01
CA LYS A 79 0.95 -8.92 11.96
C LYS A 79 0.06 -7.80 11.40
N PHE A 80 -0.28 -7.92 10.14
CA PHE A 80 -1.12 -6.96 9.44
C PHE A 80 -2.00 -7.67 8.42
N GLY A 81 -3.13 -7.08 8.11
CA GLY A 81 -3.98 -7.48 7.00
C GLY A 81 -3.89 -6.49 5.85
N VAL A 82 -4.08 -6.96 4.63
CA VAL A 82 -4.21 -6.12 3.43
C VAL A 82 -5.53 -6.40 2.76
N VAL A 83 -6.26 -5.34 2.45
CA VAL A 83 -7.46 -5.36 1.62
C VAL A 83 -7.15 -4.60 0.36
N ILE A 84 -7.51 -5.15 -0.79
CA ILE A 84 -7.34 -4.49 -2.08
C ILE A 84 -8.65 -4.49 -2.85
N TYR A 85 -8.87 -3.48 -3.68
CA TYR A 85 -9.92 -3.50 -4.68
C TYR A 85 -9.51 -2.70 -5.92
N GLU A 86 -10.13 -3.03 -7.06
CA GLU A 86 -9.95 -2.34 -8.32
C GLU A 86 -10.96 -1.20 -8.40
N ASP A 87 -10.50 0.04 -8.32
CA ASP A 87 -11.34 1.23 -8.46
C ASP A 87 -11.44 1.59 -9.96
N THR A 88 -12.38 0.97 -10.64
CA THR A 88 -12.51 1.06 -12.11
C THR A 88 -13.10 2.37 -12.60
N ASN A 89 -13.90 3.02 -11.78
CA ASN A 89 -14.55 4.29 -12.09
C ASN A 89 -13.87 5.50 -11.43
N GLU A 90 -12.79 5.26 -10.67
CA GLU A 90 -11.98 6.28 -9.98
C GLU A 90 -12.80 7.18 -9.04
N ASN A 91 -13.82 6.59 -8.38
CA ASN A 91 -14.64 7.32 -7.41
C ASN A 91 -14.07 7.30 -5.98
N GLY A 92 -13.04 6.49 -5.73
CA GLY A 92 -12.34 6.40 -4.45
C GLY A 92 -13.06 5.55 -3.40
N GLU A 93 -14.06 4.76 -3.79
CA GLU A 93 -14.86 3.92 -2.91
C GLU A 93 -15.06 2.54 -3.53
N LEU A 94 -15.16 1.50 -2.71
CA LEU A 94 -15.56 0.18 -3.18
C LEU A 94 -17.07 0.19 -3.46
N ASP A 95 -17.44 0.08 -4.71
CA ASP A 95 -18.83 0.11 -5.13
C ASP A 95 -19.58 -1.14 -4.70
N MET A 96 -20.79 -0.94 -4.18
CA MET A 96 -21.64 -2.00 -3.67
C MET A 96 -22.92 -2.10 -4.48
N GLY A 97 -23.31 -3.33 -4.83
CA GLY A 97 -24.58 -3.60 -5.49
C GLY A 97 -25.77 -3.51 -4.54
N ILE A 98 -26.94 -3.62 -5.08
CA ILE A 98 -28.24 -3.49 -4.37
C ILE A 98 -28.44 -4.53 -3.26
N PHE A 99 -27.71 -5.64 -3.31
CA PHE A 99 -27.73 -6.69 -2.27
C PHE A 99 -26.55 -6.61 -1.32
N GLY A 100 -25.78 -5.50 -1.35
CA GLY A 100 -24.62 -5.29 -0.48
C GLY A 100 -23.38 -6.10 -0.87
N GLN A 101 -23.33 -6.66 -2.08
CA GLN A 101 -22.13 -7.29 -2.63
C GLN A 101 -21.27 -6.26 -3.34
N PRO A 102 -19.90 -6.39 -3.29
CA PRO A 102 -19.05 -5.58 -4.13
C PRO A 102 -19.33 -5.78 -5.63
N THR A 103 -19.35 -4.69 -6.39
CA THR A 103 -19.47 -4.73 -7.86
C THR A 103 -18.12 -4.66 -8.54
N GLU A 104 -17.10 -4.18 -7.82
CA GLU A 104 -15.72 -4.16 -8.25
C GLU A 104 -14.97 -5.39 -7.74
N ARG A 105 -13.84 -5.72 -8.39
CA ARG A 105 -12.99 -6.82 -7.98
C ARG A 105 -12.23 -6.46 -6.71
N TYR A 106 -12.13 -7.39 -5.79
CA TYR A 106 -11.48 -7.19 -4.50
C TYR A 106 -10.72 -8.42 -4.04
N GLY A 107 -9.88 -8.25 -3.02
CA GLY A 107 -9.11 -9.34 -2.44
C GLY A 107 -8.63 -9.03 -1.03
N PHE A 108 -8.28 -10.09 -0.32
CA PHE A 108 -7.75 -10.03 1.04
C PHE A 108 -6.43 -10.79 1.11
N SER A 109 -5.52 -10.32 1.96
CA SER A 109 -4.28 -11.04 2.25
C SER A 109 -4.54 -12.41 2.88
N ASN A 110 -3.52 -13.26 2.89
CA ASN A 110 -3.58 -14.63 3.39
C ASN A 110 -4.58 -15.53 2.63
N GLY A 111 -5.03 -15.12 1.44
CA GLY A 111 -6.03 -15.85 0.66
C GLY A 111 -7.41 -15.92 1.32
N ALA A 112 -7.67 -15.08 2.32
CA ALA A 112 -8.94 -15.04 3.01
C ALA A 112 -10.08 -14.67 2.04
N TRP A 113 -11.18 -15.42 2.15
CA TRP A 113 -12.37 -15.21 1.30
C TRP A 113 -13.63 -15.64 2.01
N LYS A 114 -14.72 -14.92 1.75
CA LYS A 114 -16.07 -15.28 2.19
C LYS A 114 -17.06 -15.04 1.07
N PHE A 115 -17.99 -15.96 0.84
CA PHE A 115 -19.00 -15.82 -0.21
C PHE A 115 -19.94 -14.64 0.04
N LEU A 116 -20.29 -14.37 1.29
CA LEU A 116 -21.09 -13.22 1.70
C LEU A 116 -20.37 -12.43 2.79
N GLY A 117 -20.14 -11.16 2.54
CA GLY A 117 -19.51 -10.24 3.47
C GLY A 117 -17.97 -10.33 3.47
N ARG A 118 -17.37 -9.72 4.47
CA ARG A 118 -15.92 -9.72 4.67
C ARG A 118 -15.47 -10.97 5.44
N PRO A 119 -14.28 -11.53 5.16
CA PRO A 119 -13.64 -12.49 6.03
C PRO A 119 -13.45 -11.92 7.45
N GLU A 120 -13.34 -12.80 8.44
CA GLU A 120 -12.93 -12.36 9.76
C GLU A 120 -11.53 -11.71 9.66
N HIS A 121 -11.33 -10.63 10.41
CA HIS A 121 -10.08 -9.90 10.34
C HIS A 121 -8.85 -10.78 10.63
N SER A 122 -8.96 -11.67 11.59
CA SER A 122 -7.91 -12.64 11.95
C SER A 122 -7.49 -13.56 10.80
N GLU A 123 -8.38 -13.83 9.83
CA GLU A 123 -8.11 -14.66 8.67
C GLU A 123 -7.22 -13.95 7.64
N THR A 124 -7.19 -12.62 7.64
CA THR A 124 -6.42 -11.79 6.71
C THR A 124 -4.99 -11.53 7.18
N LEU A 125 -4.67 -11.84 8.43
CA LEU A 125 -3.39 -11.46 9.04
C LEU A 125 -2.20 -12.24 8.48
N VAL A 126 -1.16 -11.51 8.11
CA VAL A 126 0.15 -12.03 7.71
C VAL A 126 1.24 -11.46 8.61
N ALA A 127 2.31 -12.20 8.82
CA ALA A 127 3.46 -11.73 9.59
C ALA A 127 4.46 -11.02 8.66
N PRO A 128 5.08 -9.91 9.09
CA PRO A 128 6.17 -9.28 8.36
C PRO A 128 7.34 -10.27 8.16
N LYS A 129 8.02 -10.17 7.01
CA LYS A 129 9.16 -11.01 6.67
C LYS A 129 10.32 -10.16 6.16
N GLY A 130 11.41 -10.11 6.91
CA GLY A 130 12.59 -9.33 6.54
C GLY A 130 12.30 -7.84 6.41
N ASN A 131 13.05 -7.15 5.57
CA ASN A 131 12.81 -5.73 5.29
C ASN A 131 11.61 -5.53 4.34
N TRP A 132 11.46 -6.41 3.37
CA TRP A 132 10.36 -6.38 2.42
C TRP A 132 9.52 -7.64 2.53
N THR A 133 8.26 -7.48 2.93
CA THR A 133 7.29 -8.57 2.92
C THR A 133 6.68 -8.70 1.53
N GLU A 134 6.87 -9.84 0.90
CA GLU A 134 6.32 -10.14 -0.43
C GLU A 134 4.94 -10.76 -0.30
N LEU A 135 3.94 -10.15 -0.93
CA LEU A 135 2.57 -10.65 -0.99
C LEU A 135 2.13 -10.84 -2.43
N ARG A 136 1.45 -11.95 -2.68
CA ARG A 136 0.74 -12.20 -3.95
C ARG A 136 -0.74 -12.29 -3.67
N MET A 137 -1.51 -11.40 -4.29
CA MET A 137 -2.94 -11.31 -4.09
C MET A 137 -3.66 -11.37 -5.43
N THR A 138 -4.86 -11.91 -5.43
CA THR A 138 -5.70 -12.00 -6.63
C THR A 138 -7.01 -11.26 -6.38
N LEU A 139 -7.30 -10.33 -7.26
CA LEU A 139 -8.59 -9.66 -7.32
C LEU A 139 -9.63 -10.64 -7.88
N LYS A 140 -10.77 -10.73 -7.22
CA LYS A 140 -11.88 -11.61 -7.59
C LYS A 140 -13.18 -10.84 -7.56
N SER A 141 -14.07 -11.19 -8.48
CA SER A 141 -15.47 -10.78 -8.44
C SER A 141 -16.28 -11.79 -7.62
N VAL A 142 -17.40 -11.37 -7.10
CA VAL A 142 -18.40 -12.28 -6.52
C VAL A 142 -18.95 -13.30 -7.53
N MET A 143 -18.73 -13.06 -8.82
CA MET A 143 -19.17 -13.94 -9.92
C MET A 143 -18.11 -15.00 -10.28
N ASP A 144 -16.92 -14.97 -9.68
CA ASP A 144 -15.84 -15.92 -9.96
C ASP A 144 -15.95 -17.24 -9.17
N TYR A 145 -17.14 -17.51 -8.57
CA TYR A 145 -17.44 -18.69 -7.72
C TYR A 145 -18.68 -19.45 -8.16
#